data_a6c6b30c32604b365261bff9144573a3
#
_entry.id   a6c6b30c32604b365261bff9144573a3
#
_cell.length_a   1.000
_cell.length_b   1.000
_cell.length_c   1.000
_cell.angle_alpha   90.00
_cell.angle_beta   90.00
_cell.angle_gamma   90.00
#
_symmetry.space_group_name_H-M   'P 1'
#
loop_
_entity.id
_entity.type
_entity.pdbx_description
1 polymer ?
#
loop_
_entity_poly.entity_id
_entity_poly.type
_entity_poly.pdbx_seq_one_letter_code
_entity_poly.pdbx_strand_id
1 'polypeptide(L)'
;MAVAFEVVAEPNRRRILDLLRDAERPVGDLVDALAISQPAVSKHLRVLRDAGLVEVRTDAQRRLYRVRPEPLRDIDEWLQPYRRLWSKRLDDLERHLDEMVEEERS
;
A
#
# COMPACT_ATOMS: atom_id res chain seq x y z
N MET A 1 -0.54 3.61 -15.92
CA MET A 1 -1.64 3.39 -14.96
C MET A 1 -1.85 1.92 -14.63
N ALA A 2 -2.03 1.06 -15.65
CA ALA A 2 -2.28 -0.36 -15.45
C ALA A 2 -1.19 -1.06 -14.64
N VAL A 3 0.08 -0.67 -14.84
CA VAL A 3 1.21 -1.33 -14.18
C VAL A 3 1.14 -1.21 -12.66
N ALA A 4 0.85 -0.02 -12.13
CA ALA A 4 0.76 0.16 -10.68
C ALA A 4 -0.36 -0.68 -10.07
N PHE A 5 -1.53 -0.73 -10.71
CA PHE A 5 -2.66 -1.54 -10.26
C PHE A 5 -2.30 -3.03 -10.22
N GLU A 6 -1.68 -3.53 -11.28
CA GLU A 6 -1.29 -4.94 -11.36
C GLU A 6 -0.28 -5.31 -10.29
N VAL A 7 0.69 -4.45 -10.06
CA VAL A 7 1.76 -4.70 -9.10
C VAL A 7 1.21 -4.75 -7.68
N VAL A 8 0.35 -3.81 -7.29
CA VAL A 8 -0.21 -3.79 -5.94
C VAL A 8 -1.34 -4.78 -5.73
N ALA A 9 -1.78 -5.47 -6.78
CA ALA A 9 -2.80 -6.52 -6.63
C ALA A 9 -2.28 -7.74 -5.89
N GLU A 10 -0.97 -7.96 -5.88
CA GLU A 10 -0.38 -9.13 -5.21
C GLU A 10 -0.10 -8.79 -3.72
N PRO A 11 -0.61 -9.60 -2.77
CA PRO A 11 -0.53 -9.28 -1.34
C PRO A 11 0.88 -9.12 -0.78
N ASN A 12 1.83 -9.94 -1.20
CA ASN A 12 3.20 -9.85 -0.70
C ASN A 12 3.88 -8.56 -1.15
N ARG A 13 3.57 -8.10 -2.38
CA ARG A 13 4.11 -6.81 -2.83
C ARG A 13 3.54 -5.65 -2.03
N ARG A 14 2.25 -5.69 -1.66
CA ARG A 14 1.69 -4.68 -0.75
C ARG A 14 2.37 -4.71 0.61
N ARG A 15 2.65 -5.90 1.14
CA ARG A 15 3.34 -6.03 2.43
C ARG A 15 4.76 -5.46 2.38
N ILE A 16 5.46 -5.66 1.27
CA ILE A 16 6.79 -5.05 1.07
C ILE A 16 6.68 -3.52 1.09
N LEU A 17 5.72 -2.96 0.35
CA LEU A 17 5.52 -1.51 0.34
C LEU A 17 5.18 -0.98 1.72
N ASP A 18 4.37 -1.69 2.49
CA ASP A 18 4.03 -1.31 3.86
C ASP A 18 5.26 -1.28 4.76
N LEU A 19 6.12 -2.27 4.64
CA LEU A 19 7.37 -2.33 5.42
C LEU A 19 8.33 -1.20 5.04
N LEU A 20 8.41 -0.87 3.76
CA LEU A 20 9.30 0.18 3.26
C LEU A 20 8.74 1.58 3.45
N ARG A 21 7.45 1.72 3.73
CA ARG A 21 6.83 3.02 3.99
C ARG A 21 7.48 3.73 5.16
N ASP A 22 7.84 2.99 6.18
CA ASP A 22 8.35 3.56 7.43
C ASP A 22 9.88 3.74 7.43
N ALA A 23 10.61 2.91 6.70
CA ALA A 23 12.08 2.99 6.68
C ALA A 23 12.66 2.20 5.52
N GLU A 24 13.82 2.63 5.04
CA GLU A 24 14.63 1.83 4.12
C GLU A 24 15.03 0.51 4.79
N ARG A 25 15.08 -0.57 4.00
CA ARG A 25 15.43 -1.89 4.54
C ARG A 25 16.26 -2.69 3.55
N PRO A 26 17.20 -3.50 4.04
CA PRO A 26 17.87 -4.50 3.20
C PRO A 26 16.95 -5.68 2.93
N VAL A 27 17.25 -6.47 1.91
CA VAL A 27 16.41 -7.62 1.52
C VAL A 27 16.23 -8.62 2.66
N GLY A 28 17.26 -8.81 3.49
CA GLY A 28 17.19 -9.74 4.61
C GLY A 28 16.07 -9.42 5.60
N ASP A 29 15.88 -8.13 5.88
CA ASP A 29 14.80 -7.69 6.78
C ASP A 29 13.42 -8.02 6.20
N LEU A 30 13.27 -7.89 4.89
CA LEU A 30 12.02 -8.22 4.23
C LEU A 30 11.75 -9.72 4.23
N VAL A 31 12.79 -10.53 4.03
CA VAL A 31 12.69 -11.99 4.11
C VAL A 31 12.19 -12.41 5.49
N ASP A 32 12.80 -11.86 6.52
CA ASP A 32 12.43 -12.18 7.90
C ASP A 32 10.99 -11.78 8.23
N ALA A 33 10.60 -10.58 7.78
CA ALA A 33 9.27 -10.06 8.07
C ALA A 33 8.16 -10.79 7.30
N LEU A 34 8.44 -11.20 6.06
CA LEU A 34 7.44 -11.84 5.20
C LEU A 34 7.37 -13.35 5.37
N ALA A 35 8.40 -13.96 5.95
CA ALA A 35 8.50 -15.40 6.13
C ALA A 35 8.36 -16.18 4.80
N ILE A 36 8.88 -15.63 3.72
CA ILE A 36 8.98 -16.31 2.42
C ILE A 36 10.46 -16.35 2.01
N SER A 37 10.77 -17.13 0.98
CA SER A 37 12.15 -17.31 0.57
C SER A 37 12.78 -16.02 0.03
N GLN A 38 14.10 -15.92 0.14
CA GLN A 38 14.82 -14.78 -0.43
C GLN A 38 14.62 -14.65 -1.94
N PRO A 39 14.67 -15.73 -2.74
CA PRO A 39 14.37 -15.62 -4.17
C PRO A 39 12.98 -15.07 -4.46
N ALA A 40 11.97 -15.43 -3.65
CA ALA A 40 10.61 -14.90 -3.80
C ALA A 40 10.57 -13.39 -3.50
N VAL A 41 11.20 -12.96 -2.41
CA VAL A 41 11.29 -11.52 -2.08
C VAL A 41 12.01 -10.76 -3.18
N SER A 42 13.14 -11.29 -3.67
CA SER A 42 13.91 -10.66 -4.73
C SER A 42 13.11 -10.50 -6.02
N LYS A 43 12.28 -11.49 -6.34
CA LYS A 43 11.39 -11.45 -7.51
C LYS A 43 10.34 -10.34 -7.35
N HIS A 44 9.72 -10.25 -6.19
CA HIS A 44 8.75 -9.20 -5.89
C HIS A 44 9.37 -7.81 -5.95
N LEU A 45 10.58 -7.66 -5.40
CA LEU A 45 11.31 -6.39 -5.44
C LEU A 45 11.65 -5.98 -6.86
N ARG A 46 11.98 -6.95 -7.73
CA ARG A 46 12.24 -6.65 -9.14
C ARG A 46 10.99 -6.11 -9.83
N VAL A 47 9.84 -6.74 -9.59
CA VAL A 47 8.56 -6.29 -10.17
C VAL A 47 8.22 -4.88 -9.67
N LEU A 48 8.37 -4.62 -8.38
CA LEU A 48 8.13 -3.31 -7.78
C LEU A 48 9.09 -2.26 -8.35
N ARG A 49 10.33 -2.63 -8.53
CA ARG A 49 11.36 -1.74 -9.05
C ARG A 49 11.12 -1.38 -10.51
N ASP A 50 10.77 -2.37 -11.33
CA ASP A 50 10.45 -2.17 -12.74
C ASP A 50 9.23 -1.26 -12.92
N ALA A 51 8.30 -1.29 -11.97
CA ALA A 51 7.13 -0.43 -11.95
C ALA A 51 7.40 0.96 -11.36
N GLY A 52 8.62 1.21 -10.88
CA GLY A 52 8.99 2.50 -10.29
C GLY A 52 8.45 2.73 -8.87
N LEU A 53 7.96 1.68 -8.21
CA LEU A 53 7.40 1.78 -6.86
C LEU A 53 8.45 1.64 -5.76
N VAL A 54 9.59 1.09 -6.10
CA VAL A 54 10.71 0.87 -5.19
C VAL A 54 11.99 1.26 -5.89
N GLU A 55 12.92 1.81 -5.14
CA GLU A 55 14.29 2.05 -5.61
C GLU A 55 15.28 1.48 -4.63
N VAL A 56 16.51 1.29 -5.09
CA VAL A 56 17.59 0.73 -4.29
C VAL A 56 18.77 1.69 -4.29
N ARG A 57 19.40 1.85 -3.14
CA ARG A 57 20.68 2.55 -3.03
C ARG A 57 21.69 1.68 -2.31
N THR A 58 22.96 1.92 -2.57
CA THR A 58 24.05 1.23 -1.91
C THR A 58 24.56 2.07 -0.73
N ASP A 59 24.66 1.46 0.43
CA ASP A 59 25.24 2.06 1.62
C ASP A 59 26.32 1.10 2.15
N ALA A 60 27.60 1.47 1.90
CA ALA A 60 28.74 0.60 2.11
C ALA A 60 28.57 -0.68 1.27
N GLN A 61 28.46 -1.84 1.90
CA GLN A 61 28.25 -3.11 1.18
C GLN A 61 26.79 -3.56 1.17
N ARG A 62 25.89 -2.73 1.72
CA ARG A 62 24.46 -3.08 1.82
C ARG A 62 23.69 -2.41 0.71
N ARG A 63 22.65 -3.13 0.23
CA ARG A 63 21.67 -2.59 -0.70
C ARG A 63 20.41 -2.32 0.10
N LEU A 64 19.99 -1.05 0.14
CA LEU A 64 18.82 -0.61 0.88
C LEU A 64 17.71 -0.26 -0.09
N TYR A 65 16.56 -0.84 0.14
CA TYR A 65 15.35 -0.61 -0.66
C TYR A 65 14.48 0.42 0.02
N ARG A 66 13.87 1.30 -0.76
CA ARG A 66 12.92 2.29 -0.25
C ARG A 66 11.77 2.47 -1.21
N VAL A 67 10.62 2.90 -0.68
CA VAL A 67 9.43 3.12 -1.49
C VAL A 67 9.54 4.40 -2.30
N ARG A 68 9.01 4.35 -3.51
CA ARG A 68 8.74 5.53 -4.33
C ARG A 68 7.24 5.60 -4.52
N PRO A 69 6.57 6.54 -3.83
CA PRO A 69 5.11 6.57 -3.84
C PRO A 69 4.50 7.18 -5.10
N GLU A 70 5.28 7.83 -5.96
CA GLU A 70 4.77 8.59 -7.10
C GLU A 70 3.83 7.78 -8.00
N PRO A 71 4.16 6.53 -8.39
CA PRO A 71 3.25 5.76 -9.24
C PRO A 71 1.92 5.41 -8.59
N LEU A 72 1.82 5.49 -7.25
CA LEU A 72 0.56 5.25 -6.54
C LEU A 72 -0.44 6.39 -6.77
N ARG A 73 0.02 7.52 -7.29
CA ARG A 73 -0.83 8.66 -7.63
C ARG A 73 -1.94 8.28 -8.61
N ASP A 74 -1.65 7.42 -9.57
CA ASP A 74 -2.64 6.98 -10.54
C ASP A 74 -3.78 6.24 -9.87
N ILE A 75 -3.45 5.40 -8.89
CA ILE A 75 -4.45 4.68 -8.09
C ILE A 75 -5.25 5.68 -7.26
N ASP A 76 -4.57 6.61 -6.63
CA ASP A 76 -5.20 7.66 -5.82
C ASP A 76 -6.20 8.48 -6.64
N GLU A 77 -5.80 8.92 -7.83
CA GLU A 77 -6.66 9.68 -8.73
C GLU A 77 -7.88 8.88 -9.15
N TRP A 78 -7.70 7.61 -9.49
CA TRP A 78 -8.81 6.74 -9.86
C TRP A 78 -9.79 6.56 -8.70
N LEU A 79 -9.30 6.50 -7.46
CA LEU A 79 -10.13 6.30 -6.28
C LEU A 79 -10.92 7.55 -5.87
N GLN A 80 -10.55 8.73 -6.35
CA GLN A 80 -11.16 10.00 -5.92
C GLN A 80 -12.70 10.01 -5.96
N PRO A 81 -13.35 9.63 -7.09
CA PRO A 81 -14.81 9.62 -7.14
C PRO A 81 -15.40 8.62 -6.15
N TYR A 82 -14.73 7.49 -5.96
CA TYR A 82 -15.21 6.45 -5.04
C TYR A 82 -15.08 6.86 -3.59
N ARG A 83 -14.04 7.61 -3.23
CA ARG A 83 -13.88 8.14 -1.88
C ARG A 83 -15.00 9.07 -1.51
N ARG A 84 -15.42 9.94 -2.43
CA ARG A 84 -16.55 10.84 -2.20
C ARG A 84 -17.83 10.06 -1.96
N LEU A 85 -18.02 8.99 -2.71
CA LEU A 85 -19.17 8.12 -2.56
C LEU A 85 -19.16 7.41 -1.20
N TRP A 86 -18.00 6.89 -0.78
CA TRP A 86 -17.84 6.26 0.52
C TRP A 86 -18.13 7.24 1.65
N SER A 87 -17.55 8.43 1.59
CA SER A 87 -17.73 9.46 2.61
C SER A 87 -19.21 9.82 2.76
N LYS A 88 -19.89 10.02 1.63
CA LYS A 88 -21.34 10.32 1.66
C LYS A 88 -22.13 9.21 2.32
N ARG A 89 -21.87 7.96 1.95
CA ARG A 89 -22.57 6.81 2.53
C ARG A 89 -22.31 6.64 4.01
N LEU A 90 -21.07 6.87 4.43
CA LEU A 90 -20.72 6.81 5.86
C LEU A 90 -21.41 7.91 6.63
N ASP A 91 -21.48 9.13 6.09
CA ASP A 91 -22.19 10.24 6.70
C ASP A 91 -23.68 9.95 6.81
N ASP A 92 -24.28 9.38 5.77
CA ASP A 92 -25.69 8.99 5.76
C ASP A 92 -25.98 7.93 6.83
N LEU A 93 -25.09 6.94 6.96
CA LEU A 93 -25.22 5.90 7.97
C LEU A 93 -25.11 6.48 9.38
N GLU A 94 -24.15 7.36 9.60
CA GLU A 94 -23.95 8.01 10.88
C GLU A 94 -25.20 8.78 11.31
N ARG A 95 -25.79 9.54 10.39
CA ARG A 95 -27.03 10.27 10.66
C ARG A 95 -28.18 9.33 10.99
N HIS A 96 -28.30 8.23 10.25
CA HIS A 96 -29.33 7.25 10.51
C HIS A 96 -29.21 6.64 11.91
N LEU A 97 -27.99 6.31 12.32
CA LEU A 97 -27.73 5.78 13.66
C LEU A 97 -28.03 6.80 14.75
N ASP A 98 -27.70 8.07 14.52
CA ASP A 98 -28.01 9.15 15.46
C ASP A 98 -29.52 9.33 15.62
N GLU A 99 -30.27 9.27 14.51
CA GLU A 99 -31.75 9.34 14.53
C GLU A 99 -32.36 8.18 15.33
N MET A 100 -31.82 6.98 15.17
CA MET A 100 -32.26 5.81 15.91
C MET A 100 -32.03 5.98 17.41
N VAL A 101 -30.88 6.54 17.80
CA VAL A 101 -30.60 6.78 19.22
C VAL A 101 -31.56 7.82 19.80
N GLU A 102 -31.87 8.88 19.06
CA GLU A 102 -32.83 9.88 19.51
C GLU A 102 -34.24 9.32 19.66
N GLU A 103 -34.65 8.47 18.73
CA GLU A 103 -35.94 7.77 18.84
C GLU A 103 -36.05 6.92 20.11
N GLU A 104 -34.97 6.24 20.47
CA GLU A 104 -34.93 5.44 21.70
C GLU A 104 -35.01 6.30 22.95
N ARG A 105 -34.50 7.53 22.90
CA ARG A 105 -34.55 8.47 24.04
C ARG A 105 -35.91 9.09 24.24
N SER A 106 -36.69 9.18 23.19
CA SER A 106 -37.99 9.79 23.27
C SER A 106 -39.08 8.77 23.56
#